data_0633263ec3ec10f5ee873b66c1c85677
#
_entry.id   0633263ec3ec10f5ee873b66c1c85677
#
_cell.length_a   1.000
_cell.length_b   1.000
_cell.length_c   1.000
_cell.angle_alpha   90.00
_cell.angle_beta   90.00
_cell.angle_gamma   90.00
#
_symmetry.space_group_name_H-M   'P 1'
#
loop_
_entity.id
_entity.type
_entity.pdbx_description
1 polymer ?
#
loop_
_entity_poly.entity_id
_entity_poly.type
_entity_poly.pdbx_seq_one_letter_code
_entity_poly.pdbx_strand_id
1 'polypeptide(L)'
;MIKKASVRVCAALLALMLIAASLMTAFADIQSHMDDTAAVFTNPEQYSAIESKLEQSSEKTGWNILFHSVNKGYKGDSLKNYADNYLNQNGLSGNALLYVYDASSKKSKILTAGEVDKYFNHTDRLDDMVDKLEPYTKKGDIAGAVMKFGDEAVAVYNMGKPVLFVESLKHFGVIAGLIGVAAGVIFFFVTKSRYKNMGKSGTYDLAANSSANLEDVEDTFVTQHTTVRTIQKSNSSGGGSSGGSTSSGHASRDF
;
A
#
# COMPACT_ATOMS: atom_id res chain seq x y z
N MET A 1 20.43 -45.88 14.16
CA MET A 1 20.07 -44.43 14.17
C MET A 1 19.91 -43.84 12.76
N ILE A 2 20.59 -44.34 11.72
CA ILE A 2 20.60 -43.79 10.35
C ILE A 2 19.23 -43.91 9.64
N LYS A 3 18.43 -44.95 9.87
CA LYS A 3 17.11 -45.11 9.22
C LYS A 3 16.05 -44.06 9.60
N LYS A 4 16.10 -43.49 10.81
CA LYS A 4 15.14 -42.44 11.24
C LYS A 4 15.48 -41.07 10.67
N ALA A 5 16.74 -40.78 10.35
CA ALA A 5 17.14 -39.52 9.73
C ALA A 5 16.73 -39.47 8.24
N SER A 6 16.87 -40.57 7.51
CA SER A 6 16.49 -40.63 6.08
C SER A 6 14.98 -40.44 5.87
N VAL A 7 14.14 -41.00 6.73
CA VAL A 7 12.67 -40.82 6.66
C VAL A 7 12.27 -39.35 6.89
N ARG A 8 12.91 -38.65 7.79
CA ARG A 8 12.63 -37.23 8.04
C ARG A 8 13.06 -36.32 6.90
N VAL A 9 14.20 -36.62 6.27
CA VAL A 9 14.66 -35.89 5.07
C VAL A 9 13.75 -36.15 3.88
N CYS A 10 13.30 -37.37 3.65
CA CYS A 10 12.33 -37.68 2.59
C CYS A 10 10.98 -37.02 2.82
N ALA A 11 10.49 -36.98 4.07
CA ALA A 11 9.23 -36.26 4.40
C ALA A 11 9.33 -34.76 4.18
N ALA A 12 10.47 -34.13 4.52
CA ALA A 12 10.71 -32.71 4.27
C ALA A 12 10.80 -32.38 2.78
N LEU A 13 11.45 -33.23 1.97
CA LEU A 13 11.51 -33.08 0.51
C LEU A 13 10.14 -33.23 -0.14
N LEU A 14 9.33 -34.19 0.34
CA LEU A 14 7.96 -34.41 -0.15
C LEU A 14 7.05 -33.24 0.19
N ALA A 15 7.17 -32.67 1.40
CA ALA A 15 6.45 -31.46 1.80
C ALA A 15 6.86 -30.25 0.95
N LEU A 16 8.14 -30.11 0.63
CA LEU A 16 8.67 -29.03 -0.21
C LEU A 16 8.18 -29.17 -1.68
N MET A 17 8.12 -30.40 -2.21
CA MET A 17 7.53 -30.68 -3.53
C MET A 17 6.02 -30.41 -3.58
N LEU A 18 5.28 -30.73 -2.51
CA LEU A 18 3.85 -30.44 -2.43
C LEU A 18 3.57 -28.94 -2.34
N ILE A 19 4.41 -28.17 -1.63
CA ILE A 19 4.32 -26.72 -1.58
C ILE A 19 4.66 -26.10 -2.95
N ALA A 20 5.69 -26.61 -3.64
CA ALA A 20 6.04 -26.15 -4.99
C ALA A 20 4.93 -26.49 -6.01
N ALA A 21 4.30 -27.67 -5.91
CA ALA A 21 3.18 -28.04 -6.77
C ALA A 21 1.91 -27.20 -6.50
N SER A 22 1.65 -26.82 -5.24
CA SER A 22 0.51 -25.96 -4.90
C SER A 22 0.68 -24.50 -5.35
N LEU A 23 1.91 -24.05 -5.56
CA LEU A 23 2.19 -22.73 -6.12
C LEU A 23 1.95 -22.66 -7.64
N MET A 24 1.99 -23.79 -8.35
CA MET A 24 1.73 -23.85 -9.79
C MET A 24 0.24 -23.88 -10.18
N THR A 25 -0.68 -24.14 -9.26
CA THR A 25 -2.11 -24.30 -9.57
C THR A 25 -2.95 -23.02 -9.44
N ALA A 26 -2.34 -21.87 -9.19
CA ALA A 26 -3.07 -20.60 -8.98
C ALA A 26 -3.27 -19.78 -10.27
N PHE A 27 -2.73 -20.22 -11.40
CA PHE A 27 -3.01 -19.57 -12.68
C PHE A 27 -4.26 -20.21 -13.26
N ALA A 28 -5.36 -19.45 -13.37
CA ALA A 28 -6.43 -19.83 -14.28
C ALA A 28 -5.77 -20.04 -15.65
N ASP A 29 -5.97 -21.22 -16.23
CA ASP A 29 -5.44 -21.56 -17.55
C ASP A 29 -6.12 -20.61 -18.57
N ILE A 30 -5.44 -19.52 -18.90
CA ILE A 30 -5.96 -18.54 -19.83
C ILE A 30 -5.74 -19.12 -21.21
N GLN A 31 -6.82 -19.44 -21.91
CA GLN A 31 -6.76 -20.00 -23.25
C GLN A 31 -6.15 -19.04 -24.28
N SER A 32 -6.21 -17.73 -24.06
CA SER A 32 -5.58 -16.70 -24.87
C SER A 32 -5.45 -15.38 -24.10
N HIS A 33 -4.32 -14.72 -24.28
CA HIS A 33 -4.10 -13.35 -23.76
C HIS A 33 -4.71 -12.28 -24.67
N MET A 34 -5.20 -12.67 -25.84
CA MET A 34 -5.76 -11.79 -26.84
C MET A 34 -7.15 -12.25 -27.27
N ASP A 35 -8.14 -11.36 -27.16
CA ASP A 35 -9.49 -11.55 -27.67
C ASP A 35 -9.81 -10.39 -28.62
N ASP A 36 -9.51 -10.57 -29.92
CA ASP A 36 -9.70 -9.54 -30.95
C ASP A 36 -11.05 -9.70 -31.66
N THR A 37 -12.13 -9.58 -30.90
CA THR A 37 -13.51 -9.67 -31.42
C THR A 37 -13.82 -8.58 -32.46
N ALA A 38 -13.16 -7.41 -32.40
CA ALA A 38 -13.35 -6.35 -33.39
C ALA A 38 -12.50 -6.52 -34.66
N ALA A 39 -11.67 -7.56 -34.73
CA ALA A 39 -10.75 -7.80 -35.85
C ALA A 39 -9.86 -6.59 -36.17
N VAL A 40 -9.29 -5.99 -35.10
CA VAL A 40 -8.40 -4.82 -35.24
C VAL A 40 -7.07 -5.23 -35.87
N PHE A 41 -6.64 -6.48 -35.64
CA PHE A 41 -5.40 -7.03 -36.18
C PHE A 41 -5.69 -7.97 -37.36
N THR A 42 -5.43 -7.49 -38.56
CA THR A 42 -5.65 -8.26 -39.79
C THR A 42 -4.42 -9.06 -40.24
N ASN A 43 -3.23 -8.71 -39.71
CA ASN A 43 -1.99 -9.41 -40.01
C ASN A 43 -1.74 -10.52 -38.98
N PRO A 44 -1.71 -11.82 -39.39
CA PRO A 44 -1.49 -12.94 -38.48
C PRO A 44 -0.13 -12.90 -37.75
N GLU A 45 0.92 -12.40 -38.40
CA GLU A 45 2.24 -12.28 -37.79
C GLU A 45 2.23 -11.24 -36.65
N GLN A 46 1.55 -10.09 -36.88
CA GLN A 46 1.35 -9.06 -35.89
C GLN A 46 0.53 -9.57 -34.70
N TYR A 47 -0.55 -10.30 -34.98
CA TYR A 47 -1.39 -10.93 -33.97
C TYR A 47 -0.56 -11.86 -33.07
N SER A 48 0.19 -12.78 -33.67
CA SER A 48 1.04 -13.73 -32.93
C SER A 48 2.15 -13.04 -32.12
N ALA A 49 2.75 -11.97 -32.65
CA ALA A 49 3.76 -11.20 -31.93
C ALA A 49 3.19 -10.51 -30.68
N ILE A 50 1.97 -9.94 -30.79
CA ILE A 50 1.29 -9.29 -29.68
C ILE A 50 0.89 -10.32 -28.62
N GLU A 51 0.28 -11.44 -29.03
CA GLU A 51 -0.11 -12.51 -28.12
C GLU A 51 1.10 -13.04 -27.34
N SER A 52 2.19 -13.36 -28.04
CA SER A 52 3.45 -13.78 -27.42
C SER A 52 4.01 -12.73 -26.44
N LYS A 53 3.85 -11.45 -26.74
CA LYS A 53 4.27 -10.36 -25.86
C LYS A 53 3.46 -10.33 -24.57
N LEU A 54 2.13 -10.45 -24.67
CA LEU A 54 1.25 -10.47 -23.50
C LEU A 54 1.50 -11.70 -22.64
N GLU A 55 1.68 -12.88 -23.26
CA GLU A 55 2.04 -14.12 -22.58
C GLU A 55 3.36 -13.97 -21.82
N GLN A 56 4.43 -13.51 -22.45
CA GLN A 56 5.72 -13.26 -21.79
C GLN A 56 5.61 -12.26 -20.64
N SER A 57 4.76 -11.23 -20.80
CA SER A 57 4.53 -10.25 -19.75
C SER A 57 3.76 -10.87 -18.58
N SER A 58 2.81 -11.74 -18.85
CA SER A 58 2.06 -12.52 -17.86
C SER A 58 2.96 -13.49 -17.10
N GLU A 59 3.84 -14.21 -17.79
CA GLU A 59 4.82 -15.11 -17.16
C GLU A 59 5.77 -14.35 -16.22
N LYS A 60 6.25 -13.16 -16.63
CA LYS A 60 7.17 -12.36 -15.81
C LYS A 60 6.52 -11.79 -14.57
N THR A 61 5.24 -11.45 -14.63
CA THR A 61 4.53 -10.76 -13.54
C THR A 61 3.70 -11.70 -12.69
N GLY A 62 3.32 -12.85 -13.23
CA GLY A 62 2.31 -13.72 -12.62
C GLY A 62 0.89 -13.14 -12.70
N TRP A 63 0.66 -12.10 -13.51
CA TRP A 63 -0.64 -11.50 -13.73
C TRP A 63 -1.28 -12.01 -15.00
N ASN A 64 -2.60 -12.03 -15.05
CA ASN A 64 -3.35 -12.25 -16.29
C ASN A 64 -3.39 -10.92 -17.07
N ILE A 65 -2.44 -10.72 -17.98
CA ILE A 65 -2.35 -9.53 -18.81
C ILE A 65 -3.08 -9.80 -20.11
N LEU A 66 -4.14 -9.05 -20.36
CA LEU A 66 -5.13 -9.34 -21.39
C LEU A 66 -5.40 -8.13 -22.27
N PHE A 67 -5.61 -8.38 -23.55
CA PHE A 67 -6.18 -7.42 -24.48
C PHE A 67 -7.52 -7.92 -25.02
N HIS A 68 -8.52 -7.04 -25.01
CA HIS A 68 -9.81 -7.35 -25.59
C HIS A 68 -10.29 -6.19 -26.50
N SER A 69 -10.64 -6.49 -27.73
CA SER A 69 -11.20 -5.53 -28.65
C SER A 69 -12.70 -5.74 -28.87
N VAL A 70 -13.44 -4.65 -28.98
CA VAL A 70 -14.88 -4.68 -29.27
C VAL A 70 -15.23 -3.63 -30.33
N ASN A 71 -16.36 -3.81 -30.99
CA ASN A 71 -16.88 -2.88 -32.00
C ASN A 71 -18.34 -2.54 -31.69
N LYS A 72 -18.57 -1.80 -30.58
CA LYS A 72 -19.92 -1.50 -30.05
C LYS A 72 -20.25 -0.02 -29.97
N GLY A 73 -19.26 0.87 -30.02
CA GLY A 73 -19.48 2.32 -29.92
C GLY A 73 -19.93 2.75 -28.52
N TYR A 74 -19.29 2.23 -27.49
CA TYR A 74 -19.60 2.55 -26.11
C TYR A 74 -19.40 4.03 -25.78
N LYS A 75 -20.31 4.61 -24.98
CA LYS A 75 -20.28 6.02 -24.56
C LYS A 75 -20.11 6.10 -23.03
N GLY A 76 -19.38 7.13 -22.60
CA GLY A 76 -19.14 7.37 -21.16
C GLY A 76 -18.54 6.14 -20.46
N ASP A 77 -19.09 5.76 -19.33
CA ASP A 77 -18.61 4.63 -18.53
C ASP A 77 -19.07 3.25 -19.00
N SER A 78 -19.82 3.18 -20.11
CA SER A 78 -20.34 1.90 -20.60
C SER A 78 -19.23 0.93 -20.99
N LEU A 79 -18.10 1.42 -21.50
CA LEU A 79 -16.93 0.58 -21.84
C LEU A 79 -16.30 -0.02 -20.58
N LYS A 80 -16.25 0.74 -19.48
CA LYS A 80 -15.80 0.25 -18.19
C LYS A 80 -16.69 -0.86 -17.66
N ASN A 81 -18.01 -0.61 -17.61
CA ASN A 81 -18.99 -1.60 -17.15
C ASN A 81 -18.93 -2.88 -17.99
N TYR A 82 -18.71 -2.75 -19.28
CA TYR A 82 -18.49 -3.89 -20.16
C TYR A 82 -17.23 -4.66 -19.78
N ALA A 83 -16.12 -3.98 -19.57
CA ALA A 83 -14.84 -4.59 -19.23
C ALA A 83 -14.87 -5.27 -17.86
N ASP A 84 -15.53 -4.67 -16.85
CA ASP A 84 -15.77 -5.28 -15.53
C ASP A 84 -16.59 -6.59 -15.68
N ASN A 85 -17.65 -6.56 -16.50
CA ASN A 85 -18.45 -7.76 -16.79
C ASN A 85 -17.65 -8.84 -17.51
N TYR A 86 -16.78 -8.45 -18.44
CA TYR A 86 -15.91 -9.37 -19.17
C TYR A 86 -14.97 -10.12 -18.21
N LEU A 87 -14.30 -9.40 -17.30
CA LEU A 87 -13.44 -10.02 -16.29
C LEU A 87 -14.21 -10.98 -15.38
N ASN A 88 -15.41 -10.59 -14.93
CA ASN A 88 -16.22 -11.42 -14.05
C ASN A 88 -16.73 -12.68 -14.75
N GLN A 89 -17.21 -12.57 -15.99
CA GLN A 89 -17.76 -13.70 -16.75
C GLN A 89 -16.70 -14.73 -17.12
N ASN A 90 -15.46 -14.27 -17.32
CA ASN A 90 -14.34 -15.15 -17.65
C ASN A 90 -13.55 -15.65 -16.41
N GLY A 91 -14.01 -15.34 -15.18
CA GLY A 91 -13.35 -15.78 -13.96
C GLY A 91 -12.00 -15.12 -13.70
N LEU A 92 -11.74 -13.96 -14.31
CA LEU A 92 -10.44 -13.27 -14.29
C LEU A 92 -10.35 -12.17 -13.22
N SER A 93 -11.37 -12.01 -12.39
CA SER A 93 -11.44 -10.95 -11.37
C SER A 93 -10.44 -11.09 -10.22
N GLY A 94 -9.72 -12.21 -10.12
CA GLY A 94 -8.77 -12.47 -9.03
C GLY A 94 -7.38 -11.85 -9.23
N ASN A 95 -6.91 -11.73 -10.47
CA ASN A 95 -5.52 -11.32 -10.75
C ASN A 95 -5.35 -10.91 -12.22
N ALA A 96 -5.98 -9.83 -12.65
CA ALA A 96 -5.95 -9.43 -14.05
C ALA A 96 -5.62 -7.96 -14.26
N LEU A 97 -4.93 -7.69 -15.38
CA LEU A 97 -4.72 -6.39 -15.97
C LEU A 97 -5.26 -6.45 -17.40
N LEU A 98 -6.35 -5.74 -17.67
CA LEU A 98 -7.08 -5.80 -18.93
C LEU A 98 -7.02 -4.46 -19.65
N TYR A 99 -6.58 -4.49 -20.91
CA TYR A 99 -6.69 -3.37 -21.85
C TYR A 99 -7.83 -3.64 -22.83
N VAL A 100 -8.91 -2.86 -22.73
CA VAL A 100 -10.06 -2.96 -23.65
C VAL A 100 -10.02 -1.80 -24.64
N TYR A 101 -10.24 -2.11 -25.90
CA TYR A 101 -10.34 -1.13 -26.99
C TYR A 101 -11.65 -1.29 -27.76
N ASP A 102 -12.42 -0.21 -27.88
CA ASP A 102 -13.62 -0.17 -28.71
C ASP A 102 -13.29 0.51 -30.06
N ALA A 103 -13.21 -0.30 -31.10
CA ALA A 103 -12.85 0.14 -32.45
C ALA A 103 -13.85 1.14 -33.06
N SER A 104 -15.13 1.04 -32.69
CA SER A 104 -16.18 1.93 -33.18
C SER A 104 -16.11 3.33 -32.59
N SER A 105 -15.88 3.43 -31.26
CA SER A 105 -15.77 4.73 -30.58
C SER A 105 -14.33 5.24 -30.52
N LYS A 106 -13.34 4.41 -30.88
CA LYS A 106 -11.89 4.65 -30.74
C LYS A 106 -11.49 4.96 -29.30
N LYS A 107 -12.19 4.39 -28.34
CA LYS A 107 -11.94 4.55 -26.93
C LYS A 107 -11.27 3.32 -26.34
N SER A 108 -10.43 3.54 -25.36
CA SER A 108 -9.82 2.45 -24.61
C SER A 108 -9.95 2.65 -23.11
N LYS A 109 -9.87 1.55 -22.39
CA LYS A 109 -9.82 1.53 -20.92
C LYS A 109 -8.85 0.47 -20.44
N ILE A 110 -8.18 0.75 -19.33
CA ILE A 110 -7.37 -0.21 -18.61
C ILE A 110 -8.10 -0.51 -17.29
N LEU A 111 -8.25 -1.78 -16.97
CA LEU A 111 -8.84 -2.25 -15.72
C LEU A 111 -7.86 -3.17 -15.02
N THR A 112 -7.85 -3.03 -13.71
CA THR A 112 -7.11 -3.89 -12.79
C THR A 112 -8.10 -4.71 -11.97
N ALA A 113 -7.74 -5.93 -11.58
CA ALA A 113 -8.57 -6.78 -10.74
C ALA A 113 -7.74 -7.58 -9.72
N GLY A 114 -8.27 -7.72 -8.51
CA GLY A 114 -7.73 -8.57 -7.46
C GLY A 114 -6.34 -8.14 -6.95
N GLU A 115 -5.37 -9.03 -7.00
CA GLU A 115 -4.01 -8.74 -6.51
C GLU A 115 -3.30 -7.64 -7.31
N VAL A 116 -3.64 -7.48 -8.60
CA VAL A 116 -3.08 -6.44 -9.46
C VAL A 116 -3.45 -5.04 -8.96
N ASP A 117 -4.66 -4.84 -8.44
CA ASP A 117 -5.10 -3.56 -7.87
C ASP A 117 -4.12 -3.00 -6.83
N LYS A 118 -3.48 -3.88 -6.07
CA LYS A 118 -2.52 -3.49 -5.02
C LYS A 118 -1.27 -2.80 -5.55
N TYR A 119 -0.97 -2.93 -6.83
CA TYR A 119 0.17 -2.27 -7.49
C TYR A 119 -0.19 -0.89 -8.03
N PHE A 120 -1.48 -0.64 -8.27
CA PHE A 120 -1.99 0.59 -8.88
C PHE A 120 -2.72 1.49 -7.88
N ASN A 121 -3.34 0.93 -6.84
CA ASN A 121 -4.10 1.68 -5.85
C ASN A 121 -3.26 2.75 -5.14
N HIS A 122 -3.86 3.92 -4.96
CA HIS A 122 -3.25 5.08 -4.30
C HIS A 122 -2.00 5.64 -5.00
N THR A 123 -1.89 5.44 -6.30
CA THR A 123 -0.79 5.96 -7.13
C THR A 123 -1.35 6.44 -8.46
N ASP A 124 -0.58 7.28 -9.15
CA ASP A 124 -0.92 7.74 -10.51
C ASP A 124 -0.46 6.75 -11.60
N ARG A 125 -0.02 5.53 -11.20
CA ARG A 125 0.57 4.54 -12.12
C ARG A 125 -0.37 4.12 -13.24
N LEU A 126 -1.68 4.06 -12.97
CA LEU A 126 -2.66 3.70 -13.98
C LEU A 126 -2.85 4.84 -14.99
N ASP A 127 -2.88 6.09 -14.51
CA ASP A 127 -2.92 7.28 -15.36
C ASP A 127 -1.64 7.41 -16.18
N ASP A 128 -0.47 7.21 -15.56
CA ASP A 128 0.83 7.17 -16.26
C ASP A 128 0.86 6.11 -17.37
N MET A 129 0.29 4.94 -17.12
CA MET A 129 0.18 3.88 -18.13
C MET A 129 -0.71 4.32 -19.28
N VAL A 130 -1.89 4.88 -19.00
CA VAL A 130 -2.80 5.42 -20.03
C VAL A 130 -2.10 6.49 -20.85
N ASP A 131 -1.41 7.44 -20.22
CA ASP A 131 -0.69 8.53 -20.88
C ASP A 131 0.41 8.01 -21.83
N LYS A 132 1.08 6.92 -21.47
CA LYS A 132 2.10 6.28 -22.32
C LYS A 132 1.51 5.51 -23.52
N LEU A 133 0.27 5.02 -23.40
CA LEU A 133 -0.43 4.35 -24.49
C LEU A 133 -1.16 5.32 -25.43
N GLU A 134 -1.55 6.48 -24.92
CA GLU A 134 -2.31 7.49 -25.65
C GLU A 134 -1.70 7.88 -27.03
N PRO A 135 -0.37 8.11 -27.16
CA PRO A 135 0.22 8.48 -28.45
C PRO A 135 0.04 7.41 -29.54
N TYR A 136 0.02 6.14 -29.17
CA TYR A 136 -0.21 5.03 -30.09
C TYR A 136 -1.67 4.95 -30.49
N THR A 137 -2.57 5.01 -29.52
CA THR A 137 -4.02 4.95 -29.73
C THR A 137 -4.51 6.11 -30.60
N LYS A 138 -4.03 7.33 -30.38
CA LYS A 138 -4.36 8.52 -31.20
C LYS A 138 -3.89 8.39 -32.64
N LYS A 139 -2.77 7.71 -32.89
CA LYS A 139 -2.27 7.42 -34.24
C LYS A 139 -2.98 6.25 -34.90
N GLY A 140 -3.83 5.52 -34.17
CA GLY A 140 -4.45 4.29 -34.66
C GLY A 140 -3.50 3.08 -34.66
N ASP A 141 -2.33 3.20 -34.03
CA ASP A 141 -1.39 2.11 -33.87
C ASP A 141 -1.75 1.28 -32.62
N ILE A 142 -2.81 0.51 -32.73
CA ILE A 142 -3.30 -0.30 -31.63
C ILE A 142 -2.30 -1.42 -31.30
N ALA A 143 -1.59 -1.94 -32.28
CA ALA A 143 -0.55 -2.94 -32.05
C ALA A 143 0.59 -2.39 -31.17
N GLY A 144 1.09 -1.20 -31.51
CA GLY A 144 2.07 -0.50 -30.70
C GLY A 144 1.57 -0.20 -29.29
N ALA A 145 0.29 0.18 -29.14
CA ALA A 145 -0.33 0.39 -27.85
C ALA A 145 -0.34 -0.89 -26.98
N VAL A 146 -0.75 -2.04 -27.55
CA VAL A 146 -0.81 -3.31 -26.81
C VAL A 146 0.59 -3.83 -26.46
N MET A 147 1.55 -3.70 -27.37
CA MET A 147 2.96 -4.04 -27.09
C MET A 147 3.51 -3.20 -25.94
N LYS A 148 3.26 -1.89 -25.96
CA LYS A 148 3.65 -0.96 -24.90
C LYS A 148 2.95 -1.26 -23.58
N PHE A 149 1.67 -1.64 -23.61
CA PHE A 149 0.91 -2.06 -22.45
C PHE A 149 1.58 -3.25 -21.74
N GLY A 150 2.01 -4.27 -22.47
CA GLY A 150 2.76 -5.40 -21.89
C GLY A 150 4.07 -4.96 -21.23
N ASP A 151 4.82 -4.03 -21.84
CA ASP A 151 6.04 -3.49 -21.24
C ASP A 151 5.78 -2.70 -19.95
N GLU A 152 4.76 -1.86 -19.96
CA GLU A 152 4.38 -1.07 -18.78
C GLU A 152 3.86 -1.93 -17.63
N ALA A 153 3.14 -3.02 -17.94
CA ALA A 153 2.72 -4.00 -16.93
C ALA A 153 3.93 -4.58 -16.18
N VAL A 154 4.96 -5.01 -16.92
CA VAL A 154 6.21 -5.51 -16.33
C VAL A 154 6.95 -4.42 -15.57
N ALA A 155 6.96 -3.18 -16.07
CA ALA A 155 7.59 -2.05 -15.38
C ALA A 155 6.92 -1.77 -14.03
N VAL A 156 5.58 -1.73 -13.98
CA VAL A 156 4.82 -1.53 -12.73
C VAL A 156 5.04 -2.68 -11.75
N TYR A 157 5.07 -3.93 -12.24
CA TYR A 157 5.38 -5.09 -11.41
C TYR A 157 6.76 -4.95 -10.74
N ASN A 158 7.78 -4.56 -11.51
CA ASN A 158 9.15 -4.37 -11.02
C ASN A 158 9.27 -3.21 -10.01
N MET A 159 8.42 -2.18 -10.10
CA MET A 159 8.34 -1.12 -9.09
C MET A 159 7.82 -1.65 -7.75
N GLY A 160 7.15 -2.80 -7.74
CA GLY A 160 6.54 -3.39 -6.55
C GLY A 160 5.26 -2.67 -6.10
N LYS A 161 4.65 -3.20 -5.05
CA LYS A 161 3.46 -2.60 -4.43
C LYS A 161 3.84 -1.26 -3.79
N PRO A 162 3.00 -0.22 -3.95
CA PRO A 162 3.24 1.05 -3.28
C PRO A 162 3.21 0.85 -1.77
N VAL A 163 4.22 1.37 -1.10
CA VAL A 163 4.28 1.33 0.37
C VAL A 163 3.37 2.43 0.90
N LEU A 164 2.17 2.08 1.32
CA LEU A 164 1.26 3.04 1.94
C LEU A 164 1.87 3.53 3.26
N PHE A 165 1.85 4.84 3.48
CA PHE A 165 2.37 5.49 4.70
C PHE A 165 1.85 4.81 5.98
N VAL A 166 0.59 4.38 5.97
CA VAL A 166 -0.05 3.67 7.10
C VAL A 166 0.55 2.29 7.37
N GLU A 167 0.93 1.53 6.33
CA GLU A 167 1.60 0.23 6.50
C GLU A 167 3.05 0.41 6.95
N SER A 168 3.73 1.42 6.43
CA SER A 168 5.05 1.84 6.93
C SER A 168 4.98 2.23 8.40
N LEU A 169 3.95 3.00 8.82
CA LEU A 169 3.76 3.37 10.22
C LEU A 169 3.54 2.16 11.13
N LYS A 170 2.85 1.13 10.69
CA LYS A 170 2.67 -0.10 11.49
C LYS A 170 4.00 -0.79 11.75
N HIS A 171 4.86 -0.94 10.76
CA HIS A 171 6.17 -1.55 10.94
C HIS A 171 7.14 -0.64 11.70
N PHE A 172 7.26 0.63 11.32
CA PHE A 172 8.12 1.59 12.01
C PHE A 172 7.59 1.97 13.39
N GLY A 173 6.27 2.00 13.60
CA GLY A 173 5.64 2.29 14.87
C GLY A 173 5.99 1.26 15.96
N VAL A 174 6.04 -0.02 15.63
CA VAL A 174 6.46 -1.08 16.55
C VAL A 174 7.95 -0.91 16.92
N ILE A 175 8.81 -0.66 15.93
CA ILE A 175 10.24 -0.45 16.16
C ILE A 175 10.49 0.82 16.98
N ALA A 176 9.83 1.93 16.62
CA ALA A 176 9.91 3.18 17.38
C ALA A 176 9.38 3.05 18.80
N GLY A 177 8.30 2.28 18.99
CA GLY A 177 7.76 1.95 20.30
C GLY A 177 8.76 1.18 21.18
N LEU A 178 9.41 0.16 20.62
CA LEU A 178 10.44 -0.61 21.32
C LEU A 178 11.64 0.26 21.71
N ILE A 179 12.12 1.11 20.80
CA ILE A 179 13.21 2.06 21.07
C ILE A 179 12.78 3.07 22.14
N GLY A 180 11.55 3.59 22.08
CA GLY A 180 10.99 4.52 23.07
C GLY A 180 10.91 3.91 24.46
N VAL A 181 10.45 2.66 24.58
CA VAL A 181 10.41 1.92 25.86
C VAL A 181 11.82 1.69 26.41
N ALA A 182 12.76 1.25 25.57
CA ALA A 182 14.15 1.06 25.99
C ALA A 182 14.80 2.36 26.50
N ALA A 183 14.63 3.47 25.75
CA ALA A 183 15.11 4.79 26.16
C ALA A 183 14.46 5.27 27.46
N GLY A 184 13.14 5.06 27.61
CA GLY A 184 12.39 5.39 28.83
C GLY A 184 12.89 4.63 30.07
N VAL A 185 13.17 3.34 29.92
CA VAL A 185 13.74 2.50 31.00
C VAL A 185 15.13 2.99 31.40
N ILE A 186 16.00 3.27 30.40
CA ILE A 186 17.35 3.80 30.69
C ILE A 186 17.25 5.14 31.41
N PHE A 187 16.40 6.06 30.92
CA PHE A 187 16.17 7.36 31.54
C PHE A 187 15.67 7.24 32.98
N PHE A 188 14.72 6.31 33.21
CA PHE A 188 14.21 6.04 34.55
C PHE A 188 15.31 5.57 35.52
N PHE A 189 16.17 4.65 35.09
CA PHE A 189 17.26 4.16 35.95
C PHE A 189 18.32 5.23 36.22
N VAL A 190 18.68 6.03 35.23
CA VAL A 190 19.63 7.14 35.39
C VAL A 190 19.07 8.19 36.34
N THR A 191 17.80 8.55 36.18
CA THR A 191 17.14 9.53 37.05
C THR A 191 17.04 8.99 38.49
N LYS A 192 16.57 7.75 38.65
CA LYS A 192 16.48 7.12 39.97
C LYS A 192 17.85 6.99 40.66
N SER A 193 18.91 6.71 39.89
CA SER A 193 20.28 6.65 40.43
C SER A 193 20.76 8.02 40.90
N ARG A 194 20.45 9.10 40.15
CA ARG A 194 20.81 10.46 40.55
C ARG A 194 20.04 10.94 41.78
N TYR A 195 18.74 10.63 41.88
CA TYR A 195 17.93 11.01 43.03
C TYR A 195 18.24 10.20 44.29
N LYS A 196 18.72 8.96 44.17
CA LYS A 196 19.10 8.15 45.30
C LYS A 196 20.31 8.74 46.08
N ASN A 197 21.12 9.53 45.40
CA ASN A 197 22.27 10.22 46.03
C ASN A 197 21.92 11.59 46.65
N MET A 198 20.72 12.14 46.36
CA MET A 198 20.26 13.39 46.98
C MET A 198 19.57 13.19 48.35
N GLY A 199 19.29 11.93 48.75
CA GLY A 199 18.58 11.60 49.98
C GLY A 199 19.44 11.56 51.27
N LYS A 200 20.70 11.98 51.19
CA LYS A 200 21.55 12.23 52.38
C LYS A 200 21.97 13.70 52.42
N SER A 201 21.03 14.62 52.35
CA SER A 201 21.28 15.91 52.97
C SER A 201 21.36 15.63 54.45
N GLY A 202 22.55 15.81 55.03
CA GLY A 202 22.72 15.71 56.46
C GLY A 202 21.62 16.50 57.13
N THR A 203 21.00 15.93 58.13
CA THR A 203 20.05 16.63 58.99
C THR A 203 20.68 17.97 59.35
N TYR A 204 20.13 19.06 58.78
CA TYR A 204 20.60 20.39 59.15
C TYR A 204 20.30 20.57 60.62
N ASP A 205 21.35 20.58 61.42
CA ASP A 205 21.24 20.72 62.87
C ASP A 205 20.90 22.19 63.17
N LEU A 206 19.62 22.45 63.27
CA LEU A 206 19.09 23.77 63.63
C LEU A 206 19.63 24.27 64.99
N ALA A 207 19.90 23.35 65.92
CA ALA A 207 20.39 23.68 67.25
C ALA A 207 21.85 24.16 67.24
N ALA A 208 22.66 23.63 66.29
CA ALA A 208 24.08 24.01 66.17
C ALA A 208 24.28 25.28 65.31
N ASN A 209 23.32 25.63 64.45
CA ASN A 209 23.47 26.71 63.43
C ASN A 209 22.49 27.90 63.58
N SER A 210 21.60 27.88 64.56
CA SER A 210 20.70 28.98 64.87
C SER A 210 20.99 29.60 66.23
N SER A 211 21.76 30.64 66.26
CA SER A 211 21.77 31.59 67.41
C SER A 211 20.85 32.76 67.02
N ALA A 212 19.56 32.62 67.25
CA ALA A 212 18.63 33.73 67.13
C ALA A 212 18.61 34.49 68.46
N ASN A 213 19.26 35.61 68.50
CA ASN A 213 19.12 36.58 69.61
C ASN A 213 17.87 37.41 69.32
N LEU A 214 16.74 37.03 69.93
CA LEU A 214 15.46 37.74 69.79
C LEU A 214 15.38 38.82 70.87
N GLU A 215 16.00 39.94 70.64
CA GLU A 215 15.94 41.07 71.57
C GLU A 215 14.84 42.08 71.26
N ASP A 216 14.22 42.05 70.08
CA ASP A 216 13.05 42.87 69.73
C ASP A 216 12.09 42.10 68.84
N VAL A 217 10.92 41.74 69.36
CA VAL A 217 9.80 41.18 68.62
C VAL A 217 8.81 42.31 68.33
N GLU A 218 9.01 43.04 67.24
CA GLU A 218 8.00 43.93 66.70
C GLU A 218 7.25 43.17 65.62
N ASP A 219 6.00 42.80 65.91
CA ASP A 219 5.14 42.02 65.03
C ASP A 219 4.52 42.97 63.97
N THR A 220 5.21 43.20 62.86
CA THR A 220 4.69 44.00 61.75
C THR A 220 3.90 43.09 60.82
N PHE A 221 2.57 43.28 60.82
CA PHE A 221 1.66 42.57 59.96
C PHE A 221 1.92 42.93 58.48
N VAL A 222 2.52 42.03 57.70
CA VAL A 222 2.74 42.18 56.26
C VAL A 222 1.52 41.65 55.51
N THR A 223 0.89 42.53 54.76
CA THR A 223 -0.33 42.30 53.99
C THR A 223 -0.20 41.08 53.05
N GLN A 224 -1.11 40.13 53.15
CA GLN A 224 -1.17 38.96 52.32
C GLN A 224 -1.90 39.31 51.00
N HIS A 225 -1.20 39.32 49.89
CA HIS A 225 -1.80 39.45 48.55
C HIS A 225 -2.16 38.04 47.99
N THR A 226 -3.46 37.76 47.93
CA THR A 226 -3.97 36.57 47.26
C THR A 226 -4.26 36.90 45.81
N THR A 227 -3.45 36.40 44.88
CA THR A 227 -3.72 36.49 43.44
C THR A 227 -4.59 35.31 42.97
N VAL A 228 -5.87 35.57 42.70
CA VAL A 228 -6.77 34.59 42.13
C VAL A 228 -6.57 34.57 40.62
N ARG A 229 -6.05 33.48 40.09
CA ARG A 229 -5.92 33.27 38.63
C ARG A 229 -7.09 32.41 38.15
N THR A 230 -8.01 33.01 37.41
CA THR A 230 -9.12 32.30 36.78
C THR A 230 -8.62 31.57 35.53
N ILE A 231 -8.66 30.24 35.54
CA ILE A 231 -8.34 29.41 34.36
C ILE A 231 -9.60 29.31 33.52
N GLN A 232 -9.60 29.95 32.35
CA GLN A 232 -10.65 29.74 31.34
C GLN A 232 -10.52 28.35 30.70
N LYS A 233 -11.55 27.56 30.90
CA LYS A 233 -11.69 26.22 30.28
C LYS A 233 -12.20 26.44 28.86
N SER A 234 -11.35 26.26 27.85
CA SER A 234 -11.77 26.25 26.44
C SER A 234 -12.48 24.93 26.11
N ASN A 235 -13.78 25.01 25.85
CA ASN A 235 -14.54 23.93 25.21
C ASN A 235 -14.23 23.94 23.72
N SER A 236 -13.48 22.96 23.22
CA SER A 236 -13.43 22.64 21.80
C SER A 236 -14.24 21.37 21.54
N SER A 237 -15.48 21.56 21.09
CA SER A 237 -16.25 20.52 20.45
C SER A 237 -15.85 20.46 18.98
N GLY A 238 -15.24 19.35 18.55
CA GLY A 238 -14.94 19.08 17.14
C GLY A 238 -15.41 17.68 16.80
N GLY A 239 -16.63 17.58 16.24
CA GLY A 239 -17.13 16.35 15.64
C GLY A 239 -16.48 16.16 14.27
N GLY A 240 -15.87 15.00 14.04
CA GLY A 240 -15.36 14.55 12.75
C GLY A 240 -15.99 13.22 12.39
N SER A 241 -16.94 13.26 11.46
CA SER A 241 -17.51 12.09 10.79
C SER A 241 -16.54 11.65 9.69
N SER A 242 -16.00 10.44 9.76
CA SER A 242 -15.25 9.84 8.67
C SER A 242 -16.08 8.76 7.98
N GLY A 243 -16.61 9.09 6.80
CA GLY A 243 -17.15 8.13 5.86
C GLY A 243 -16.00 7.47 5.08
N GLY A 244 -15.82 6.17 5.24
CA GLY A 244 -14.91 5.39 4.42
C GLY A 244 -15.57 5.05 3.08
N SER A 245 -15.02 5.55 1.98
CA SER A 245 -15.36 5.08 0.64
C SER A 245 -14.24 4.19 0.13
N THR A 246 -14.55 2.94 -0.14
CA THR A 246 -13.69 2.02 -0.91
C THR A 246 -13.76 2.44 -2.37
N SER A 247 -12.71 3.09 -2.87
CA SER A 247 -12.56 3.41 -4.28
C SER A 247 -11.72 2.36 -4.98
N SER A 248 -12.33 1.58 -5.86
CA SER A 248 -11.62 0.83 -6.89
C SER A 248 -11.00 1.83 -7.87
N GLY A 249 -9.68 1.74 -8.08
CA GLY A 249 -8.96 2.67 -8.96
C GLY A 249 -9.36 2.47 -10.43
N HIS A 250 -9.78 3.54 -11.07
CA HIS A 250 -10.13 3.58 -12.49
C HIS A 250 -9.50 4.81 -13.12
N ALA A 251 -8.67 4.59 -14.13
CA ALA A 251 -8.25 5.65 -15.03
C ALA A 251 -8.91 5.48 -16.38
N SER A 252 -9.54 6.54 -16.86
CA SER A 252 -10.15 6.58 -18.19
C SER A 252 -10.01 7.95 -18.80
N ARG A 253 -9.56 8.01 -20.03
CA ARG A 253 -9.66 9.19 -20.87
C ARG A 253 -10.44 8.85 -22.14
N ASP A 254 -11.34 9.73 -22.51
CA ASP A 254 -11.97 9.75 -23.83
C ASP A 254 -11.03 10.51 -24.77
N PHE A 255 -10.67 9.91 -25.89
CA PHE A 255 -9.81 10.50 -26.92
C PHE A 255 -10.66 11.14 -28.01
#